data_d6a2b676f5a3aebb3fb2912ac2235f48
#
_entry.id   d6a2b676f5a3aebb3fb2912ac2235f48
#
_cell.length_a   1.000
_cell.length_b   1.000
_cell.length_c   1.000
_cell.angle_alpha   90.00
_cell.angle_beta   90.00
_cell.angle_gamma   90.00
#
_symmetry.space_group_name_H-M   'P 1'
#
loop_
_entity.id
_entity.type
_entity.pdbx_description
1 polymer ?
#
loop_
_entity_poly.entity_id
_entity_poly.type
_entity_poly.pdbx_seq_one_letter_code
_entity_poly.pdbx_strand_id
1 'polypeptide(L)'
;VTQYKNFVIYGPGRTGSHWVESLLIGLLAPTSFRYSSCTLLPGGWIYHTNNIDELLAIPREIRDSVTLVVCDRSNYFDAAISYIVAKHTNEFFVYTDTPMAPFNVDPDNFTSSLYGLHDNYQLVNSEVTPRYNSVIRIDYNSLVAAAVPEKYVADQLGIDYTVNSEYTHQSIKNPRNYKDLILNWEELHQVYQKWLVDQ
;
A
#
# COMPACT_ATOMS: atom_id res chain seq x y z
N VAL A 1 -1.62 11.06 -27.68
CA VAL A 1 -1.20 9.65 -27.68
C VAL A 1 -0.96 9.27 -26.25
N THR A 2 -1.90 8.52 -25.64
CA THR A 2 -1.77 8.02 -24.28
C THR A 2 -0.62 7.03 -24.27
N GLN A 3 0.51 7.43 -23.72
CA GLN A 3 1.67 6.52 -23.57
C GLN A 3 1.32 5.60 -22.40
N TYR A 4 0.80 4.41 -22.72
CA TYR A 4 0.56 3.38 -21.70
C TYR A 4 1.88 3.04 -21.02
N LYS A 5 1.86 3.09 -19.70
CA LYS A 5 3.03 2.81 -18.88
C LYS A 5 2.83 1.47 -18.18
N ASN A 6 3.92 0.71 -18.07
CA ASN A 6 3.94 -0.47 -17.24
C ASN A 6 4.27 -0.06 -15.81
N PHE A 7 3.60 -0.66 -14.84
CA PHE A 7 3.78 -0.35 -13.44
C PHE A 7 4.11 -1.62 -12.64
N VAL A 8 5.04 -1.46 -11.72
CA VAL A 8 5.25 -2.43 -10.63
C VAL A 8 4.83 -1.73 -9.34
N ILE A 9 3.83 -2.26 -8.66
CA ILE A 9 3.33 -1.72 -7.38
C ILE A 9 3.89 -2.57 -6.25
N TYR A 10 4.54 -1.92 -5.32
CA TYR A 10 5.04 -2.53 -4.10
C TYR A 10 4.47 -1.83 -2.87
N GLY A 11 4.11 -2.62 -1.87
CA GLY A 11 3.78 -2.11 -0.54
C GLY A 11 3.95 -3.20 0.50
N PRO A 12 4.81 -3.00 1.51
CA PRO A 12 4.83 -3.88 2.66
C PRO A 12 3.45 -3.87 3.29
N GLY A 13 2.89 -5.01 3.57
CA GLY A 13 1.47 -5.19 3.91
C GLY A 13 0.80 -4.03 4.67
N ARG A 14 -0.44 -3.72 4.36
CA ARG A 14 -1.28 -2.67 4.98
C ARG A 14 -0.89 -1.22 4.63
N THR A 15 -0.19 -1.01 3.54
CA THR A 15 0.19 0.32 3.04
C THR A 15 -0.75 0.87 1.97
N GLY A 16 -1.88 0.18 1.71
CA GLY A 16 -2.86 0.61 0.71
C GLY A 16 -2.48 0.30 -0.74
N SER A 17 -1.48 -0.54 -0.98
CA SER A 17 -1.02 -0.89 -2.32
C SER A 17 -2.13 -1.46 -3.22
N HIS A 18 -3.03 -2.28 -2.68
CA HIS A 18 -4.20 -2.75 -3.40
C HIS A 18 -5.19 -1.63 -3.75
N TRP A 19 -5.31 -0.63 -2.90
CA TRP A 19 -6.14 0.53 -3.22
C TRP A 19 -5.52 1.33 -4.36
N VAL A 20 -4.21 1.56 -4.32
CA VAL A 20 -3.47 2.23 -5.42
C VAL A 20 -3.59 1.43 -6.71
N GLU A 21 -3.42 0.09 -6.67
CA GLU A 21 -3.62 -0.78 -7.83
C GLU A 21 -5.01 -0.59 -8.44
N SER A 22 -6.00 -0.62 -7.58
CA SER A 22 -7.38 -0.47 -8.00
C SER A 22 -7.67 0.91 -8.59
N LEU A 23 -7.14 2.00 -8.01
CA LEU A 23 -7.26 3.35 -8.55
C LEU A 23 -6.59 3.45 -9.94
N LEU A 24 -5.41 2.85 -10.10
CA LEU A 24 -4.72 2.78 -11.38
C LEU A 24 -5.52 2.02 -12.44
N ILE A 25 -6.12 0.90 -12.08
CA ILE A 25 -6.99 0.15 -12.98
C ILE A 25 -8.16 1.03 -13.44
N GLY A 26 -8.80 1.74 -12.51
CA GLY A 26 -9.89 2.67 -12.84
C GLY A 26 -9.47 3.80 -13.77
N LEU A 27 -8.26 4.34 -13.58
CA LEU A 27 -7.74 5.44 -14.39
C LEU A 27 -7.31 5.00 -15.80
N LEU A 28 -6.72 3.79 -15.92
CA LEU A 28 -6.05 3.38 -17.16
C LEU A 28 -6.85 2.39 -18.00
N ALA A 29 -7.73 1.59 -17.39
CA ALA A 29 -8.42 0.52 -18.10
C ALA A 29 -9.70 0.08 -17.39
N PRO A 30 -10.84 0.69 -17.68
CA PRO A 30 -12.12 0.27 -17.11
C PRO A 30 -12.53 -1.18 -17.48
N THR A 31 -11.88 -1.78 -18.47
CA THR A 31 -12.13 -3.16 -18.96
C THR A 31 -10.89 -4.04 -18.85
N SER A 32 -10.22 -4.03 -17.68
CA SER A 32 -9.02 -4.85 -17.47
C SER A 32 -9.31 -6.27 -17.01
N PHE A 33 -8.45 -7.23 -17.39
CA PHE A 33 -8.45 -8.59 -16.86
C PHE A 33 -7.32 -8.74 -15.84
N ARG A 34 -7.67 -9.16 -14.62
CA ARG A 34 -6.68 -9.51 -13.60
C ARG A 34 -6.27 -10.97 -13.72
N TYR A 35 -4.97 -11.22 -13.83
CA TYR A 35 -4.40 -12.55 -13.79
C TYR A 35 -3.39 -12.66 -12.64
N SER A 36 -3.81 -13.25 -11.50
CA SER A 36 -2.97 -13.35 -10.30
C SER A 36 -2.46 -11.97 -9.82
N SER A 37 -1.14 -11.78 -9.75
CA SER A 37 -0.49 -10.51 -9.36
C SER A 37 -0.31 -9.54 -10.53
N CYS A 38 -0.72 -9.92 -11.75
CA CYS A 38 -0.55 -9.11 -12.95
C CYS A 38 -1.91 -8.72 -13.53
N THR A 39 -2.12 -7.43 -13.73
CA THR A 39 -3.29 -6.88 -14.43
C THR A 39 -2.88 -6.40 -15.81
N LEU A 40 -3.46 -6.99 -16.86
CA LEU A 40 -3.23 -6.55 -18.22
C LEU A 40 -4.06 -5.31 -18.53
N LEU A 41 -3.41 -4.30 -19.10
CA LEU A 41 -4.02 -3.05 -19.56
C LEU A 41 -4.02 -3.02 -21.08
N PRO A 42 -4.90 -2.25 -21.74
CA PRO A 42 -4.76 -1.96 -23.16
C PRO A 42 -3.45 -1.21 -23.44
N GLY A 43 -2.39 -1.94 -23.85
CA GLY A 43 -1.07 -1.38 -24.14
C GLY A 43 -0.07 -1.34 -22.98
N GLY A 44 -0.34 -2.08 -21.90
CA GLY A 44 0.57 -2.16 -20.76
C GLY A 44 0.17 -3.23 -19.75
N TRP A 45 0.73 -3.15 -18.55
CA TRP A 45 0.42 -4.05 -17.45
C TRP A 45 0.75 -3.42 -16.09
N ILE A 46 0.10 -3.93 -15.05
CA ILE A 46 0.40 -3.64 -13.65
C ILE A 46 0.78 -4.97 -12.98
N TYR A 47 1.94 -5.02 -12.36
CA TYR A 47 2.35 -6.11 -11.48
C TYR A 47 2.35 -5.62 -10.04
N HIS A 48 1.67 -6.36 -9.16
CA HIS A 48 1.56 -6.00 -7.76
C HIS A 48 2.18 -7.08 -6.89
N THR A 49 3.10 -6.70 -6.02
CA THR A 49 3.73 -7.58 -5.04
C THR A 49 3.97 -6.87 -3.70
N ASN A 50 4.02 -7.66 -2.64
CA ASN A 50 4.50 -7.25 -1.30
C ASN A 50 5.80 -7.98 -0.92
N ASN A 51 6.42 -8.66 -1.89
CA ASN A 51 7.65 -9.42 -1.71
C ASN A 51 8.84 -8.70 -2.36
N ILE A 52 9.82 -8.32 -1.55
CA ILE A 52 11.04 -7.65 -2.02
C ILE A 52 11.88 -8.54 -2.94
N ASP A 53 11.95 -9.84 -2.65
CA ASP A 53 12.74 -10.78 -3.47
C ASP A 53 12.18 -10.84 -4.89
N GLU A 54 10.86 -10.76 -5.06
CA GLU A 54 10.24 -10.68 -6.39
C GLU A 54 10.65 -9.40 -7.12
N LEU A 55 10.73 -8.25 -6.44
CA LEU A 55 11.19 -7.00 -7.04
C LEU A 55 12.67 -7.08 -7.47
N LEU A 56 13.51 -7.68 -6.63
CA LEU A 56 14.93 -7.88 -6.92
C LEU A 56 15.16 -8.86 -8.08
N ALA A 57 14.26 -9.84 -8.24
CA ALA A 57 14.30 -10.83 -9.29
C ALA A 57 13.83 -10.31 -10.67
N ILE A 58 13.16 -9.14 -10.73
CA ILE A 58 12.74 -8.56 -12.02
C ILE A 58 13.96 -8.27 -12.89
N PRO A 59 14.02 -8.76 -14.14
CA PRO A 59 15.13 -8.52 -15.06
C PRO A 59 15.36 -7.02 -15.31
N ARG A 60 16.61 -6.65 -15.52
CA ARG A 60 17.00 -5.24 -15.72
C ARG A 60 16.25 -4.60 -16.89
N GLU A 61 16.11 -5.31 -18.00
CA GLU A 61 15.42 -4.83 -19.21
C GLU A 61 13.96 -4.44 -18.93
N ILE A 62 13.32 -5.17 -18.01
CA ILE A 62 11.96 -4.85 -17.57
C ILE A 62 12.01 -3.66 -16.63
N ARG A 63 12.89 -3.64 -15.62
CA ARG A 63 13.01 -2.52 -14.64
C ARG A 63 13.29 -1.20 -15.34
N ASP A 64 14.09 -1.19 -16.39
CA ASP A 64 14.42 0.02 -17.16
C ASP A 64 13.23 0.60 -17.92
N SER A 65 12.18 -0.21 -18.15
CA SER A 65 10.97 0.16 -18.93
C SER A 65 9.71 0.38 -18.10
N VAL A 66 9.76 0.19 -16.78
CA VAL A 66 8.61 0.30 -15.90
C VAL A 66 8.75 1.43 -14.90
N THR A 67 7.63 1.88 -14.34
CA THR A 67 7.61 2.74 -13.16
C THR A 67 7.35 1.90 -11.91
N LEU A 68 8.28 1.92 -10.96
CA LEU A 68 8.05 1.36 -9.63
C LEU A 68 7.22 2.34 -8.80
N VAL A 69 6.07 1.89 -8.34
CA VAL A 69 5.20 2.63 -7.41
C VAL A 69 5.37 2.00 -6.03
N VAL A 70 6.03 2.73 -5.13
CA VAL A 70 6.20 2.32 -3.74
C VAL A 70 5.06 2.91 -2.92
N CYS A 71 4.22 2.04 -2.38
CA CYS A 71 3.17 2.45 -1.45
C CYS A 71 3.73 2.52 -0.04
N ASP A 72 3.72 3.71 0.51
CA ASP A 72 4.29 4.04 1.80
C ASP A 72 3.19 4.32 2.83
N ARG A 73 3.52 4.27 4.11
CA ARG A 73 2.64 4.71 5.17
C ARG A 73 3.47 5.39 6.26
N SER A 74 3.45 6.71 6.26
CA SER A 74 4.26 7.53 7.18
C SER A 74 3.91 7.30 8.66
N ASN A 75 2.65 6.93 8.95
CA ASN A 75 2.25 6.54 10.30
C ASN A 75 2.50 5.04 10.53
N TYR A 76 3.70 4.69 11.02
CA TYR A 76 4.09 3.31 11.35
C TYR A 76 3.23 2.69 12.46
N PHE A 77 2.77 3.50 13.42
CA PHE A 77 1.87 3.03 14.49
C PHE A 77 0.61 2.40 13.90
N ASP A 78 -0.11 3.16 13.09
CA ASP A 78 -1.34 2.68 12.45
C ASP A 78 -1.10 1.52 11.48
N ALA A 79 0.06 1.52 10.80
CA ALA A 79 0.44 0.43 9.91
C ALA A 79 0.62 -0.88 10.69
N ALA A 80 1.36 -0.85 11.80
CA ALA A 80 1.60 -2.00 12.66
C ALA A 80 0.29 -2.51 13.29
N ILE A 81 -0.54 -1.62 13.85
CA ILE A 81 -1.85 -1.99 14.39
C ILE A 81 -2.73 -2.62 13.30
N SER A 82 -2.81 -2.01 12.12
CA SER A 82 -3.60 -2.56 11.00
C SER A 82 -3.14 -3.96 10.60
N TYR A 83 -1.84 -4.22 10.63
CA TYR A 83 -1.28 -5.53 10.32
C TYR A 83 -1.63 -6.58 11.39
N ILE A 84 -1.51 -6.20 12.67
CA ILE A 84 -1.84 -7.09 13.79
C ILE A 84 -3.32 -7.42 13.80
N VAL A 85 -4.19 -6.41 13.60
CA VAL A 85 -5.63 -6.64 13.48
C VAL A 85 -5.95 -7.59 12.33
N ALA A 86 -5.34 -7.40 11.17
CA ALA A 86 -5.53 -8.29 10.02
C ALA A 86 -5.09 -9.73 10.31
N LYS A 87 -3.99 -9.91 11.03
CA LYS A 87 -3.53 -11.25 11.48
C LYS A 87 -4.49 -11.87 12.49
N HIS A 88 -4.97 -11.08 13.45
CA HIS A 88 -5.88 -11.55 14.48
C HIS A 88 -7.22 -12.03 13.90
N THR A 89 -7.73 -11.31 12.91
CA THR A 89 -9.00 -11.62 12.26
C THR A 89 -8.87 -12.57 11.06
N ASN A 90 -7.66 -12.80 10.59
CA ASN A 90 -7.38 -13.42 9.29
C ASN A 90 -8.05 -12.69 8.10
N GLU A 91 -8.33 -11.39 8.27
CA GLU A 91 -8.96 -10.52 7.26
C GLU A 91 -7.96 -9.47 6.77
N PHE A 92 -7.23 -9.79 5.70
CA PHE A 92 -6.30 -8.84 5.08
C PHE A 92 -7.00 -7.83 4.17
N PHE A 93 -8.21 -8.15 3.72
CA PHE A 93 -9.06 -7.28 2.93
C PHE A 93 -10.39 -7.09 3.65
N VAL A 94 -10.73 -5.85 3.96
CA VAL A 94 -11.99 -5.52 4.64
C VAL A 94 -12.96 -4.99 3.61
N TYR A 95 -13.92 -5.80 3.23
CA TYR A 95 -15.02 -5.42 2.33
C TYR A 95 -16.32 -5.10 3.09
N THR A 96 -16.40 -5.51 4.34
CA THR A 96 -17.57 -5.31 5.19
C THR A 96 -17.14 -4.87 6.59
N ASP A 97 -17.96 -4.09 7.25
CA ASP A 97 -17.75 -3.71 8.65
C ASP A 97 -18.23 -4.85 9.56
N THR A 98 -17.44 -5.91 9.63
CA THR A 98 -17.74 -7.03 10.54
C THR A 98 -17.44 -6.59 11.97
N PRO A 99 -18.42 -6.62 12.91
CA PRO A 99 -18.19 -6.31 14.29
C PRO A 99 -17.11 -7.21 14.90
N MET A 100 -16.17 -6.60 15.62
CA MET A 100 -15.08 -7.31 16.29
C MET A 100 -15.05 -6.94 17.77
N ALA A 101 -14.84 -7.94 18.62
CA ALA A 101 -14.66 -7.70 20.04
C ALA A 101 -13.28 -7.03 20.30
N PRO A 102 -13.21 -6.04 21.19
CA PRO A 102 -11.93 -5.45 21.59
C PRO A 102 -10.98 -6.49 22.19
N PHE A 103 -9.68 -6.33 21.95
CA PHE A 103 -8.63 -7.23 22.43
C PHE A 103 -7.36 -6.49 22.79
N ASN A 104 -6.48 -7.16 23.55
CA ASN A 104 -5.14 -6.67 23.83
C ASN A 104 -4.17 -7.10 22.73
N VAL A 105 -3.28 -6.18 22.36
CA VAL A 105 -2.14 -6.46 21.50
C VAL A 105 -0.92 -6.69 22.38
N ASP A 106 -0.20 -7.77 22.11
CA ASP A 106 1.08 -8.03 22.76
C ASP A 106 2.11 -6.95 22.34
N PRO A 107 2.71 -6.21 23.30
CA PRO A 107 3.70 -5.17 23.01
C PRO A 107 4.93 -5.68 22.25
N ASP A 108 5.35 -6.93 22.44
CA ASP A 108 6.49 -7.51 21.75
C ASP A 108 6.13 -7.79 20.27
N ASN A 109 4.93 -8.27 19.99
CA ASN A 109 4.43 -8.41 18.63
C ASN A 109 4.28 -7.05 17.92
N PHE A 110 3.84 -6.03 18.66
CA PHE A 110 3.74 -4.68 18.13
C PHE A 110 5.12 -4.11 17.79
N THR A 111 6.09 -4.24 18.69
CA THR A 111 7.48 -3.81 18.48
C THR A 111 8.11 -4.54 17.29
N SER A 112 7.94 -5.86 17.20
CA SER A 112 8.42 -6.66 16.06
C SER A 112 7.81 -6.21 14.74
N SER A 113 6.54 -5.80 14.75
CA SER A 113 5.85 -5.29 13.55
C SER A 113 6.39 -3.91 13.13
N LEU A 114 6.75 -3.04 14.08
CA LEU A 114 7.37 -1.74 13.80
C LEU A 114 8.74 -1.92 13.14
N TYR A 115 9.61 -2.76 13.73
CA TYR A 115 10.93 -3.06 13.14
C TYR A 115 10.79 -3.72 11.77
N GLY A 116 9.90 -4.69 11.60
CA GLY A 116 9.69 -5.33 10.32
C GLY A 116 9.24 -4.36 9.22
N LEU A 117 8.38 -3.38 9.55
CA LEU A 117 8.00 -2.32 8.60
C LEU A 117 9.18 -1.41 8.29
N HIS A 118 9.91 -0.95 9.32
CA HIS A 118 11.06 -0.07 9.15
C HIS A 118 12.13 -0.72 8.28
N ASP A 119 12.54 -1.96 8.60
CA ASP A 119 13.56 -2.71 7.87
C ASP A 119 13.16 -2.94 6.41
N ASN A 120 11.89 -3.24 6.16
CA ASN A 120 11.38 -3.35 4.79
C ASN A 120 11.54 -2.04 4.01
N TYR A 121 11.22 -0.89 4.62
CA TYR A 121 11.40 0.40 3.96
C TYR A 121 12.87 0.75 3.74
N GLN A 122 13.75 0.45 4.71
CA GLN A 122 15.18 0.64 4.55
C GLN A 122 15.72 -0.20 3.38
N LEU A 123 15.32 -1.48 3.33
CA LEU A 123 15.74 -2.39 2.27
C LEU A 123 15.22 -1.95 0.89
N VAL A 124 13.98 -1.49 0.81
CA VAL A 124 13.44 -0.92 -0.44
C VAL A 124 14.23 0.32 -0.87
N ASN A 125 14.60 1.18 0.07
CA ASN A 125 15.34 2.40 -0.23
C ASN A 125 16.78 2.12 -0.67
N SER A 126 17.46 1.18 -0.01
CA SER A 126 18.88 0.88 -0.26
C SER A 126 19.09 -0.08 -1.43
N GLU A 127 18.23 -1.06 -1.60
CA GLU A 127 18.48 -2.17 -2.54
C GLU A 127 17.54 -2.18 -3.76
N VAL A 128 16.30 -1.71 -3.60
CA VAL A 128 15.30 -1.81 -4.67
C VAL A 128 15.26 -0.54 -5.51
N THR A 129 14.95 0.61 -4.88
CA THR A 129 14.71 1.85 -5.63
C THR A 129 15.90 2.28 -6.50
N PRO A 130 17.19 2.08 -6.12
CA PRO A 130 18.31 2.44 -6.97
C PRO A 130 18.41 1.63 -8.27
N ARG A 131 17.68 0.53 -8.36
CA ARG A 131 17.69 -0.36 -9.55
C ARG A 131 16.64 0.03 -10.60
N TYR A 132 15.78 1.00 -10.31
CA TYR A 132 14.71 1.43 -11.21
C TYR A 132 14.96 2.86 -11.71
N ASN A 133 14.75 3.07 -13.00
CA ASN A 133 14.91 4.40 -13.62
C ASN A 133 13.78 5.37 -13.26
N SER A 134 12.60 4.83 -12.93
CA SER A 134 11.42 5.60 -12.55
C SER A 134 10.84 5.03 -11.26
N VAL A 135 10.83 5.84 -10.20
CA VAL A 135 10.27 5.48 -8.89
C VAL A 135 9.34 6.59 -8.43
N ILE A 136 8.13 6.22 -8.02
CA ILE A 136 7.14 7.13 -7.46
C ILE A 136 6.70 6.58 -6.11
N ARG A 137 6.50 7.48 -5.14
CA ARG A 137 6.02 7.12 -3.80
C ARG A 137 4.62 7.65 -3.60
N ILE A 138 3.75 6.80 -3.07
CA ILE A 138 2.39 7.15 -2.70
C ILE A 138 2.22 6.87 -1.21
N ASP A 139 2.12 7.93 -0.42
CA ASP A 139 1.83 7.81 1.00
C ASP A 139 0.34 7.57 1.24
N TYR A 140 0.04 6.50 1.99
CA TYR A 140 -1.34 6.11 2.32
C TYR A 140 -2.10 7.20 3.09
N ASN A 141 -1.44 7.90 4.01
CA ASN A 141 -2.12 8.93 4.80
C ASN A 141 -2.50 10.12 3.93
N SER A 142 -1.64 10.52 3.00
CA SER A 142 -1.94 11.55 2.01
C SER A 142 -3.05 11.11 1.05
N LEU A 143 -3.03 9.84 0.61
CA LEU A 143 -4.08 9.27 -0.23
C LEU A 143 -5.45 9.27 0.48
N VAL A 144 -5.49 8.91 1.76
CA VAL A 144 -6.71 8.92 2.58
C VAL A 144 -7.24 10.34 2.81
N ALA A 145 -6.34 11.33 2.95
CA ALA A 145 -6.68 12.74 3.17
C ALA A 145 -7.09 13.45 1.88
N ALA A 146 -6.80 12.87 0.71
CA ALA A 146 -7.14 13.48 -0.56
C ALA A 146 -8.65 13.57 -0.76
N ALA A 147 -9.13 14.73 -1.19
CA ALA A 147 -10.56 14.94 -1.49
C ALA A 147 -11.03 14.04 -2.66
N VAL A 148 -10.14 13.78 -3.61
CA VAL A 148 -10.35 12.90 -4.76
C VAL A 148 -9.12 11.99 -4.88
N PRO A 149 -9.13 10.79 -4.29
CA PRO A 149 -7.99 9.86 -4.27
C PRO A 149 -7.48 9.50 -5.67
N GLU A 150 -8.38 9.33 -6.64
CA GLU A 150 -8.04 9.03 -8.04
C GLU A 150 -7.19 10.15 -8.65
N LYS A 151 -7.59 11.40 -8.40
CA LYS A 151 -6.83 12.57 -8.88
C LYS A 151 -5.46 12.64 -8.22
N TYR A 152 -5.38 12.38 -6.91
CA TYR A 152 -4.10 12.35 -6.20
C TYR A 152 -3.14 11.33 -6.83
N VAL A 153 -3.60 10.11 -7.09
CA VAL A 153 -2.77 9.07 -7.72
C VAL A 153 -2.38 9.47 -9.14
N ALA A 154 -3.32 10.01 -9.93
CA ALA A 154 -3.08 10.47 -11.30
C ALA A 154 -2.01 11.58 -11.34
N ASP A 155 -2.11 12.56 -10.45
CA ASP A 155 -1.15 13.67 -10.33
C ASP A 155 0.26 13.15 -9.96
N GLN A 156 0.38 12.21 -9.02
CA GLN A 156 1.67 11.62 -8.64
C GLN A 156 2.32 10.83 -9.79
N LEU A 157 1.53 10.21 -10.63
CA LEU A 157 1.99 9.37 -11.73
C LEU A 157 2.12 10.13 -13.07
N GLY A 158 1.73 11.40 -13.11
CA GLY A 158 1.71 12.19 -14.33
C GLY A 158 0.75 11.63 -15.39
N ILE A 159 -0.38 11.10 -14.93
CA ILE A 159 -1.46 10.56 -15.77
C ILE A 159 -2.56 11.61 -15.87
N ASP A 160 -3.10 11.84 -17.07
CA ASP A 160 -4.25 12.72 -17.24
C ASP A 160 -5.46 12.16 -16.51
N TYR A 161 -5.98 12.93 -15.55
CA TYR A 161 -7.17 12.57 -14.81
C TYR A 161 -8.42 12.89 -15.60
N THR A 162 -9.07 11.86 -16.11
CA THR A 162 -10.43 11.97 -16.65
C THR A 162 -11.37 11.17 -15.76
N VAL A 163 -12.42 11.84 -15.25
CA VAL A 163 -13.44 11.15 -14.46
C VAL A 163 -14.11 10.10 -15.32
N ASN A 164 -13.83 8.83 -15.07
CA ASN A 164 -14.59 7.75 -15.67
C ASN A 164 -15.73 7.37 -14.74
N SER A 165 -16.94 7.88 -15.04
CA SER A 165 -18.14 7.69 -14.22
C SER A 165 -18.64 6.24 -14.15
N GLU A 166 -18.12 5.35 -15.01
CA GLU A 166 -18.53 3.93 -15.03
C GLU A 166 -17.72 3.07 -14.06
N TYR A 167 -16.57 3.56 -13.57
CA TYR A 167 -15.72 2.83 -12.65
C TYR A 167 -15.91 3.34 -11.22
N THR A 168 -16.86 2.76 -10.51
CA THR A 168 -17.01 3.03 -9.07
C THR A 168 -16.12 2.07 -8.28
N HIS A 169 -15.16 2.65 -7.61
CA HIS A 169 -14.22 1.91 -6.75
C HIS A 169 -14.94 1.24 -5.58
N GLN A 170 -14.82 -0.08 -5.49
CA GLN A 170 -15.24 -0.85 -4.31
C GLN A 170 -14.11 -1.03 -3.27
N SER A 171 -12.97 -0.34 -3.39
CA SER A 171 -11.96 -0.42 -2.35
C SER A 171 -12.41 0.40 -1.16
N ILE A 172 -12.97 -0.28 -0.21
CA ILE A 172 -13.43 0.32 1.03
C ILE A 172 -12.20 0.69 1.86
N LYS A 173 -12.04 1.98 2.11
CA LYS A 173 -11.21 2.49 3.20
C LYS A 173 -11.58 1.68 4.43
N ASN A 174 -10.60 1.08 5.13
CA ASN A 174 -10.89 0.35 6.35
C ASN A 174 -11.58 1.30 7.34
N PRO A 175 -12.88 1.15 7.60
CA PRO A 175 -13.64 2.09 8.43
C PRO A 175 -13.36 1.91 9.92
N ARG A 176 -12.58 0.88 10.32
CA ARG A 176 -12.38 0.53 11.72
C ARG A 176 -11.61 1.61 12.47
N ASN A 177 -12.18 2.08 13.56
CA ASN A 177 -11.47 2.86 14.55
C ASN A 177 -10.67 1.90 15.45
N TYR A 178 -9.39 1.73 15.15
CA TYR A 178 -8.53 0.83 15.90
C TYR A 178 -8.42 1.16 17.39
N LYS A 179 -8.58 2.44 17.76
CA LYS A 179 -8.56 2.87 19.16
C LYS A 179 -9.67 2.21 19.96
N ASP A 180 -10.83 1.97 19.35
CA ASP A 180 -11.97 1.31 20.02
C ASP A 180 -11.81 -0.21 20.10
N LEU A 181 -10.90 -0.78 19.30
CA LEU A 181 -10.65 -2.21 19.23
C LEU A 181 -9.47 -2.67 20.10
N ILE A 182 -8.53 -1.79 20.39
CA ILE A 182 -7.30 -2.14 21.10
C ILE A 182 -7.39 -1.67 22.55
N LEU A 183 -7.54 -2.63 23.47
CA LEU A 183 -7.77 -2.31 24.88
C LEU A 183 -6.54 -1.66 25.55
N ASN A 184 -5.33 -2.01 25.16
CA ASN A 184 -4.08 -1.45 25.68
C ASN A 184 -3.47 -0.38 24.75
N TRP A 185 -4.29 0.42 24.10
CA TRP A 185 -3.88 1.46 23.14
C TRP A 185 -2.80 2.41 23.67
N GLU A 186 -2.99 2.91 24.90
CA GLU A 186 -2.05 3.88 25.49
C GLU A 186 -0.67 3.25 25.80
N GLU A 187 -0.64 1.97 26.22
CA GLU A 187 0.59 1.23 26.40
C GLU A 187 1.36 1.12 25.07
N LEU A 188 0.67 0.77 23.98
CA LEU A 188 1.30 0.68 22.65
C LEU A 188 1.81 2.03 22.16
N HIS A 189 1.11 3.11 22.47
CA HIS A 189 1.60 4.46 22.19
C HIS A 189 2.91 4.79 22.90
N GLN A 190 3.05 4.39 24.18
CA GLN A 190 4.31 4.56 24.91
C GLN A 190 5.45 3.73 24.29
N VAL A 191 5.16 2.49 23.89
CA VAL A 191 6.13 1.65 23.16
C VAL A 191 6.56 2.31 21.85
N TYR A 192 5.60 2.87 21.09
CA TYR A 192 5.90 3.57 19.85
C TYR A 192 6.74 4.83 20.04
N GLN A 193 6.43 5.65 21.05
CA GLN A 193 7.24 6.84 21.35
C GLN A 193 8.68 6.49 21.71
N LYS A 194 8.88 5.41 22.47
CA LYS A 194 10.22 4.90 22.77
C LYS A 194 10.93 4.43 21.49
N TRP A 195 10.24 3.66 20.65
CA TRP A 195 10.79 3.18 19.38
C TRP A 195 11.23 4.34 18.48
N LEU A 196 10.46 5.45 18.40
CA LEU A 196 10.83 6.63 17.60
C LEU A 196 12.12 7.31 18.07
N VAL A 197 12.45 7.23 19.35
CA VAL A 197 13.69 7.80 19.91
C VAL A 197 14.91 6.93 19.56
N ASP A 198 14.69 5.62 19.36
CA ASP A 198 15.74 4.63 19.11
C ASP A 198 16.09 4.53 17.59
N GLN A 199 15.34 5.25 16.68
CA GLN A 199 15.60 5.30 15.23
C GLN A 199 16.50 6.48 14.85
#